data_65fb7cbd7b6422b25d59387d7937176c
#
_entry.id   65fb7cbd7b6422b25d59387d7937176c
#
_cell.length_a   1.000
_cell.length_b   1.000
_cell.length_c   1.000
_cell.angle_alpha   90.00
_cell.angle_beta   90.00
_cell.angle_gamma   90.00
#
_symmetry.space_group_name_H-M   'P 1'
#
loop_
_entity.id
_entity.type
_entity.pdbx_description
1 polymer ?
#
loop_
_entity_poly.entity_id
_entity_poly.type
_entity_poly.pdbx_seq_one_letter_code
_entity_poly.pdbx_strand_id
1 'polypeptide(L)'
;MKQEEKLNLMNEKENSNQTIQNPHIWPPFTQLTSSKPQLLVEKAKGALLLPKDRAPIIDGISSWWVTLHGHANEYIAKAIATQAEQLEQIIFADFTHPQAELLANRLSKLTGLEKLFFSDNGSTAVEVALKMARQWWKNKGDNRSQIIAFEGAYHGDTFGAMAVGERNIFSEPFDQMLFPVSRVPWPATWWGDEDFEKRENEVLGTLDRLLKTPTIAVILEPLVQGAGGMRMVRPEFLIEVEKKNSPG
;
A
#
# COMPACT_ATOMS: atom_id res chain seq x y z
N MET A 1 -5.14 36.80 46.77
CA MET A 1 -3.93 36.09 46.38
C MET A 1 -4.08 34.57 46.37
N LYS A 2 -4.40 33.89 47.46
CA LYS A 2 -4.47 32.41 47.46
C LYS A 2 -5.63 31.77 46.67
N GLN A 3 -6.69 32.46 46.39
CA GLN A 3 -7.84 31.94 45.62
C GLN A 3 -7.67 32.10 44.11
N GLU A 4 -7.05 33.16 43.65
CA GLU A 4 -6.69 33.38 42.24
C GLU A 4 -5.59 32.46 41.76
N GLU A 5 -4.58 32.21 42.61
CA GLU A 5 -3.53 31.22 42.31
C GLU A 5 -4.10 29.78 42.18
N LYS A 6 -5.09 29.41 43.03
CA LYS A 6 -5.76 28.11 42.90
C LYS A 6 -6.63 28.00 41.66
N LEU A 7 -7.31 29.09 41.29
CA LEU A 7 -8.10 29.13 40.06
C LEU A 7 -7.25 29.09 38.81
N ASN A 8 -6.10 29.76 38.81
CA ASN A 8 -5.10 29.65 37.70
C ASN A 8 -4.46 28.26 37.61
N LEU A 9 -4.11 27.62 38.72
CA LEU A 9 -3.62 26.24 38.75
C LEU A 9 -4.69 25.21 38.38
N MET A 10 -5.95 25.45 38.61
CA MET A 10 -7.06 24.62 38.12
C MET A 10 -7.30 24.84 36.62
N ASN A 11 -7.23 26.05 36.13
CA ASN A 11 -7.34 26.38 34.72
C ASN A 11 -6.11 25.87 33.90
N GLU A 12 -4.92 25.86 34.47
CA GLU A 12 -3.74 25.24 33.86
C GLU A 12 -3.82 23.72 33.84
N LYS A 13 -4.47 23.06 34.80
CA LYS A 13 -4.71 21.61 34.80
C LYS A 13 -5.83 21.18 33.86
N GLU A 14 -6.86 22.01 33.65
CA GLU A 14 -7.89 21.74 32.63
C GLU A 14 -7.38 21.99 31.21
N ASN A 15 -6.40 22.88 31.01
CA ASN A 15 -5.76 23.12 29.71
C ASN A 15 -4.70 22.05 29.33
N SER A 16 -4.31 21.15 30.22
CA SER A 16 -3.32 20.09 29.91
C SER A 16 -3.88 18.92 29.07
N ASN A 17 -5.17 18.93 28.73
CA ASN A 17 -5.80 17.98 27.81
C ASN A 17 -5.94 18.53 26.36
N GLN A 18 -5.24 19.61 26.02
CA GLN A 18 -5.25 20.12 24.66
C GLN A 18 -4.45 19.17 23.76
N THR A 19 -5.16 18.28 23.10
CA THR A 19 -4.71 17.66 21.85
C THR A 19 -4.38 18.78 20.89
N ILE A 20 -3.08 19.00 20.60
CA ILE A 20 -2.61 20.11 19.76
C ILE A 20 -3.02 19.80 18.33
N GLN A 21 -4.08 20.44 17.85
CA GLN A 21 -4.38 20.44 16.43
C GLN A 21 -3.51 21.53 15.77
N ASN A 22 -2.49 21.13 15.04
CA ASN A 22 -1.72 22.05 14.23
C ASN A 22 -2.61 22.53 13.06
N PRO A 23 -2.93 23.83 12.95
CA PRO A 23 -3.83 24.34 11.92
C PRO A 23 -3.27 24.22 10.49
N HIS A 24 -1.96 23.93 10.36
CA HIS A 24 -1.29 23.76 9.08
C HIS A 24 -1.18 22.29 8.62
N ILE A 25 -1.63 21.34 9.44
CA ILE A 25 -1.63 19.91 9.08
C ILE A 25 -3.06 19.51 8.72
N TRP A 26 -3.25 19.07 7.49
CA TRP A 26 -4.47 18.41 7.06
C TRP A 26 -4.29 16.89 7.16
N PRO A 27 -4.89 16.23 8.15
CA PRO A 27 -4.77 14.78 8.29
C PRO A 27 -5.45 14.06 7.12
N PRO A 28 -4.90 12.94 6.64
CA PRO A 28 -5.57 12.13 5.62
C PRO A 28 -6.92 11.62 6.11
N PHE A 29 -7.86 11.38 5.19
CA PHE A 29 -9.22 10.87 5.45
C PHE A 29 -10.04 11.69 6.43
N THR A 30 -9.79 12.99 6.54
CA THR A 30 -10.49 13.88 7.47
C THR A 30 -11.11 15.07 6.77
N GLN A 31 -12.23 15.53 7.31
CA GLN A 31 -12.83 16.83 6.98
C GLN A 31 -12.40 17.85 8.04
N LEU A 32 -11.78 18.96 7.64
CA LEU A 32 -11.26 19.97 8.57
C LEU A 32 -12.31 20.56 9.50
N THR A 33 -13.57 20.62 9.04
CA THR A 33 -14.70 21.18 9.82
C THR A 33 -15.19 20.25 10.93
N SER A 34 -14.88 18.96 10.88
CA SER A 34 -15.36 17.94 11.82
C SER A 34 -14.25 17.06 12.39
N SER A 35 -12.99 17.34 12.06
CA SER A 35 -11.86 16.54 12.53
C SER A 35 -11.69 16.65 14.04
N LYS A 36 -11.54 15.49 14.70
CA LYS A 36 -11.12 15.44 16.10
C LYS A 36 -9.64 15.81 16.20
N PRO A 37 -9.22 16.44 17.31
CA PRO A 37 -7.81 16.68 17.57
C PRO A 37 -6.98 15.40 17.47
N GLN A 38 -5.82 15.47 16.83
CA GLN A 38 -4.92 14.34 16.73
C GLN A 38 -4.17 14.12 18.04
N LEU A 39 -3.88 12.85 18.32
CA LEU A 39 -3.05 12.49 19.46
C LEU A 39 -1.57 12.76 19.13
N LEU A 40 -0.89 13.56 19.94
CA LEU A 40 0.54 13.79 19.81
C LEU A 40 1.32 12.59 20.38
N VAL A 41 2.03 11.88 19.50
CA VAL A 41 2.93 10.79 19.86
C VAL A 41 4.37 11.29 19.72
N GLU A 42 5.08 11.42 20.86
CA GLU A 42 6.46 11.93 20.86
C GLU A 42 7.48 10.82 20.61
N LYS A 43 7.19 9.61 21.06
CA LYS A 43 8.10 8.46 20.97
C LYS A 43 7.31 7.18 20.73
N ALA A 44 8.00 6.18 20.21
CA ALA A 44 7.46 4.84 20.10
C ALA A 44 8.60 3.82 20.29
N LYS A 45 8.28 2.61 20.77
CA LYS A 45 9.25 1.51 20.88
C LYS A 45 8.54 0.16 20.78
N GLY A 46 9.05 -0.71 19.93
CA GLY A 46 8.42 -2.01 19.69
C GLY A 46 6.98 -1.83 19.20
N ALA A 47 6.01 -2.41 19.86
CA ALA A 47 4.60 -2.26 19.54
C ALA A 47 3.91 -1.11 20.30
N LEU A 48 4.64 -0.26 21.01
CA LEU A 48 4.06 0.78 21.85
C LEU A 48 4.28 2.17 21.28
N LEU A 49 3.20 2.92 21.13
CA LEU A 49 3.20 4.37 20.96
C LEU A 49 3.22 5.01 22.34
N LEU A 50 4.04 6.03 22.54
CA LEU A 50 4.25 6.74 23.79
C LEU A 50 3.80 8.19 23.65
N PRO A 51 2.49 8.47 23.81
CA PRO A 51 1.97 9.82 23.80
C PRO A 51 2.48 10.59 25.02
N LYS A 52 2.52 11.93 24.91
CA LYS A 52 3.02 12.80 25.99
C LYS A 52 2.22 12.70 27.26
N ASP A 53 0.88 12.76 27.13
CA ASP A 53 -0.03 13.06 28.23
C ASP A 53 -0.97 11.90 28.60
N ARG A 54 -0.62 10.67 28.20
CA ARG A 54 -1.42 9.48 28.53
C ARG A 54 -0.58 8.19 28.55
N ALA A 55 -1.21 7.11 29.01
CA ALA A 55 -0.60 5.79 29.01
C ALA A 55 -0.20 5.32 27.61
N PRO A 56 0.82 4.48 27.49
CA PRO A 56 1.22 3.85 26.24
C PRO A 56 0.05 3.15 25.55
N ILE A 57 0.04 3.22 24.21
CA ILE A 57 -0.97 2.61 23.35
C ILE A 57 -0.31 1.52 22.53
N ILE A 58 -0.95 0.37 22.40
CA ILE A 58 -0.49 -0.71 21.52
C ILE A 58 -0.86 -0.34 20.08
N ASP A 59 0.15 -0.28 19.21
CA ASP A 59 0.00 -0.19 17.77
C ASP A 59 -0.24 -1.58 17.17
N GLY A 60 -1.47 -2.05 17.25
CA GLY A 60 -1.85 -3.40 16.81
C GLY A 60 -1.89 -3.58 15.29
N ILE A 61 -1.73 -2.49 14.53
CA ILE A 61 -1.71 -2.52 13.06
C ILE A 61 -0.33 -2.15 12.46
N SER A 62 0.70 -2.05 13.32
CA SER A 62 2.06 -1.68 12.88
C SER A 62 2.09 -0.44 11.98
N SER A 63 1.33 0.62 12.36
CA SER A 63 1.16 1.86 11.59
C SER A 63 0.84 1.58 10.11
N TRP A 64 -0.23 0.83 9.88
CA TRP A 64 -0.65 0.32 8.57
C TRP A 64 0.43 -0.52 7.89
N TRP A 65 0.93 -1.53 8.64
CA TRP A 65 1.86 -2.56 8.17
C TRP A 65 3.27 -2.06 7.79
N VAL A 66 3.62 -0.83 8.17
CA VAL A 66 4.92 -0.24 7.85
C VAL A 66 6.00 -0.69 8.84
N THR A 67 5.68 -0.74 10.14
CA THR A 67 6.64 -0.99 11.22
C THR A 67 6.73 -2.47 11.63
N LEU A 68 6.97 -3.36 10.65
CA LEU A 68 7.00 -4.82 10.86
C LEU A 68 8.02 -5.28 11.91
N HIS A 69 9.12 -4.55 12.08
CA HIS A 69 10.18 -4.85 13.06
C HIS A 69 10.01 -4.07 14.36
N GLY A 70 8.85 -3.45 14.57
CA GLY A 70 8.56 -2.55 15.68
C GLY A 70 9.13 -1.15 15.50
N HIS A 71 8.56 -0.21 16.24
CA HIS A 71 9.00 1.18 16.27
C HIS A 71 10.40 1.32 16.87
N ALA A 72 11.16 2.29 16.38
CA ALA A 72 12.50 2.65 16.86
C ALA A 72 13.44 1.43 16.94
N ASN A 73 13.40 0.55 15.95
CA ASN A 73 14.32 -0.57 15.84
C ASN A 73 15.76 -0.05 15.72
N GLU A 74 16.59 -0.37 16.70
CA GLU A 74 17.95 0.18 16.82
C GLU A 74 18.86 -0.19 15.65
N TYR A 75 18.73 -1.41 15.13
CA TYR A 75 19.52 -1.86 13.98
C TYR A 75 19.17 -1.07 12.72
N ILE A 76 17.88 -0.89 12.44
CA ILE A 76 17.40 -0.13 11.27
C ILE A 76 17.78 1.35 11.41
N ALA A 77 17.54 1.95 12.58
CA ALA A 77 17.88 3.34 12.85
C ALA A 77 19.38 3.62 12.63
N LYS A 78 20.25 2.74 13.17
CA LYS A 78 21.70 2.85 12.97
C LYS A 78 22.12 2.67 11.51
N ALA A 79 21.51 1.72 10.80
CA ALA A 79 21.81 1.51 9.38
C ALA A 79 21.45 2.73 8.52
N ILE A 80 20.28 3.35 8.79
CA ILE A 80 19.85 4.58 8.11
C ILE A 80 20.82 5.72 8.41
N ALA A 81 21.18 5.96 9.69
CA ALA A 81 22.11 7.02 10.08
C ALA A 81 23.47 6.85 9.41
N THR A 82 24.04 5.64 9.45
CA THR A 82 25.33 5.33 8.83
C THR A 82 25.30 5.57 7.31
N GLN A 83 24.21 5.18 6.63
CA GLN A 83 24.09 5.38 5.18
C GLN A 83 23.92 6.87 4.85
N ALA A 84 23.15 7.62 5.65
CA ALA A 84 22.95 9.06 5.45
C ALA A 84 24.24 9.86 5.63
N GLU A 85 25.16 9.44 6.52
CA GLU A 85 26.49 10.01 6.68
C GLU A 85 27.41 9.79 5.46
N GLN A 86 27.14 8.79 4.64
CA GLN A 86 27.95 8.44 3.47
C GLN A 86 27.35 8.96 2.17
N LEU A 87 26.07 8.70 1.97
CA LEU A 87 25.33 9.08 0.76
C LEU A 87 23.82 8.93 1.02
N GLU A 88 23.11 10.04 1.14
CA GLU A 88 21.68 10.10 1.40
C GLU A 88 20.84 9.87 0.13
N GLN A 89 21.32 10.38 -1.02
CA GLN A 89 20.59 10.28 -2.29
C GLN A 89 21.56 10.49 -3.47
N ILE A 90 21.31 9.78 -4.56
CA ILE A 90 21.90 10.02 -5.87
C ILE A 90 20.89 9.71 -6.97
N ILE A 91 20.92 10.48 -8.05
CA ILE A 91 20.09 10.21 -9.23
C ILE A 91 20.49 8.88 -9.91
N PHE A 92 19.51 8.02 -10.19
CA PHE A 92 19.76 6.73 -10.87
C PHE A 92 19.96 6.84 -12.40
N ALA A 93 19.82 8.03 -12.99
CA ALA A 93 20.23 8.26 -14.36
C ALA A 93 21.77 8.31 -14.41
N ASP A 94 22.38 7.25 -14.89
CA ASP A 94 23.84 7.03 -15.01
C ASP A 94 24.60 6.74 -13.70
N PHE A 95 23.95 6.76 -12.54
CA PHE A 95 24.58 6.45 -11.26
C PHE A 95 23.87 5.31 -10.52
N THR A 96 24.62 4.64 -9.64
CA THR A 96 24.12 3.62 -8.71
C THR A 96 24.91 3.69 -7.40
N HIS A 97 24.52 2.93 -6.39
CA HIS A 97 25.25 2.83 -5.13
C HIS A 97 25.14 1.41 -4.52
N PRO A 98 26.09 1.05 -3.63
CA PRO A 98 26.20 -0.34 -3.14
C PRO A 98 24.93 -0.90 -2.51
N GLN A 99 24.13 -0.09 -1.80
CA GLN A 99 22.92 -0.59 -1.15
C GLN A 99 21.82 -0.92 -2.15
N ALA A 100 21.69 -0.14 -3.23
CA ALA A 100 20.75 -0.43 -4.30
C ALA A 100 21.12 -1.71 -5.04
N GLU A 101 22.41 -1.87 -5.38
CA GLU A 101 22.92 -3.10 -6.02
C GLU A 101 22.68 -4.35 -5.15
N LEU A 102 22.97 -4.25 -3.85
CA LEU A 102 22.75 -5.34 -2.92
C LEU A 102 21.27 -5.71 -2.83
N LEU A 103 20.37 -4.70 -2.71
CA LEU A 103 18.93 -4.92 -2.64
C LEU A 103 18.40 -5.53 -3.93
N ALA A 104 18.81 -5.00 -5.08
CA ALA A 104 18.41 -5.53 -6.39
C ALA A 104 18.79 -7.00 -6.55
N ASN A 105 20.03 -7.35 -6.20
CA ASN A 105 20.52 -8.74 -6.26
C ASN A 105 19.73 -9.68 -5.31
N ARG A 106 19.37 -9.23 -4.11
CA ARG A 106 18.58 -10.03 -3.17
C ARG A 106 17.15 -10.23 -3.65
N LEU A 107 16.51 -9.16 -4.12
CA LEU A 107 15.13 -9.23 -4.63
C LEU A 107 15.05 -10.06 -5.91
N SER A 108 15.99 -9.92 -6.84
CA SER A 108 16.04 -10.74 -8.05
C SER A 108 16.14 -12.24 -7.72
N LYS A 109 16.99 -12.62 -6.76
CA LYS A 109 17.08 -14.01 -6.30
C LYS A 109 15.82 -14.52 -5.62
N LEU A 110 15.14 -13.66 -4.87
CA LEU A 110 13.92 -14.02 -4.13
C LEU A 110 12.72 -14.18 -5.06
N THR A 111 12.59 -13.31 -6.05
CA THR A 111 11.41 -13.24 -6.95
C THR A 111 11.60 -14.03 -8.25
N GLY A 112 12.83 -14.36 -8.63
CA GLY A 112 13.14 -14.91 -9.95
C GLY A 112 13.09 -13.89 -11.10
N LEU A 113 12.79 -12.62 -10.81
CA LEU A 113 12.72 -11.56 -11.82
C LEU A 113 14.11 -10.94 -12.04
N GLU A 114 14.51 -10.79 -13.30
CA GLU A 114 15.85 -10.32 -13.66
C GLU A 114 16.10 -8.83 -13.39
N LYS A 115 15.05 -8.01 -13.47
CA LYS A 115 15.16 -6.56 -13.42
C LYS A 115 14.32 -5.98 -12.29
N LEU A 116 14.86 -4.95 -11.68
CA LEU A 116 14.22 -4.19 -10.61
C LEU A 116 14.15 -2.70 -11.01
N PHE A 117 13.04 -2.09 -10.74
CA PHE A 117 12.86 -0.64 -10.87
C PHE A 117 12.50 -0.05 -9.51
N PHE A 118 13.28 0.91 -9.02
CA PHE A 118 13.00 1.61 -7.78
C PHE A 118 12.01 2.75 -8.00
N SER A 119 11.03 2.86 -7.11
CA SER A 119 10.03 3.92 -7.09
C SER A 119 9.83 4.43 -5.65
N ASP A 120 9.21 5.59 -5.49
CA ASP A 120 9.13 6.28 -4.20
C ASP A 120 8.24 5.56 -3.17
N ASN A 121 7.19 4.88 -3.66
CA ASN A 121 6.22 4.14 -2.83
C ASN A 121 5.46 3.10 -3.66
N GLY A 122 4.57 2.33 -3.01
CA GLY A 122 3.79 1.29 -3.68
C GLY A 122 2.89 1.82 -4.80
N SER A 123 2.21 2.95 -4.58
CA SER A 123 1.32 3.55 -5.58
C SER A 123 2.08 3.98 -6.83
N THR A 124 3.22 4.65 -6.68
CA THR A 124 4.06 5.05 -7.81
C THR A 124 4.72 3.85 -8.50
N ALA A 125 5.02 2.77 -7.76
CA ALA A 125 5.50 1.53 -8.36
C ALA A 125 4.44 0.89 -9.27
N VAL A 126 3.18 0.90 -8.85
CA VAL A 126 2.04 0.44 -9.68
C VAL A 126 1.88 1.32 -10.93
N GLU A 127 1.96 2.66 -10.80
CA GLU A 127 1.94 3.58 -11.95
C GLU A 127 3.02 3.25 -12.99
N VAL A 128 4.24 3.01 -12.50
CA VAL A 128 5.37 2.65 -13.36
C VAL A 128 5.12 1.29 -14.03
N ALA A 129 4.64 0.29 -13.31
CA ALA A 129 4.35 -1.03 -13.85
C ALA A 129 3.27 -0.98 -14.96
N LEU A 130 2.20 -0.22 -14.75
CA LEU A 130 1.16 -0.02 -15.76
C LEU A 130 1.70 0.67 -17.03
N LYS A 131 2.55 1.69 -16.85
CA LYS A 131 3.21 2.40 -17.95
C LYS A 131 4.17 1.49 -18.71
N MET A 132 4.96 0.69 -18.01
CA MET A 132 5.89 -0.29 -18.62
C MET A 132 5.12 -1.33 -19.43
N ALA A 133 4.05 -1.91 -18.86
CA ALA A 133 3.21 -2.87 -19.59
C ALA A 133 2.59 -2.27 -20.86
N ARG A 134 2.06 -1.05 -20.79
CA ARG A 134 1.53 -0.33 -21.95
C ARG A 134 2.62 -0.06 -22.99
N GLN A 135 3.79 0.43 -22.57
CA GLN A 135 4.89 0.77 -23.46
C GLN A 135 5.47 -0.48 -24.15
N TRP A 136 5.55 -1.61 -23.42
CA TRP A 136 5.98 -2.89 -23.96
C TRP A 136 5.18 -3.29 -25.21
N TRP A 137 3.84 -3.33 -25.10
CA TRP A 137 2.98 -3.71 -26.19
C TRP A 137 3.03 -2.71 -27.36
N LYS A 138 3.09 -1.42 -27.06
CA LYS A 138 3.27 -0.38 -28.06
C LYS A 138 4.57 -0.57 -28.85
N ASN A 139 5.68 -0.89 -28.18
CA ASN A 139 6.97 -1.12 -28.82
C ASN A 139 6.96 -2.40 -29.71
N LYS A 140 6.09 -3.37 -29.39
CA LYS A 140 5.85 -4.56 -30.22
C LYS A 140 4.95 -4.30 -31.42
N GLY A 141 4.40 -3.10 -31.57
CA GLY A 141 3.42 -2.78 -32.61
C GLY A 141 2.02 -3.32 -32.33
N ASP A 142 1.78 -3.84 -31.11
CA ASP A 142 0.51 -4.41 -30.66
C ASP A 142 -0.27 -3.37 -29.84
N ASN A 143 -1.40 -2.91 -30.37
CA ASN A 143 -2.21 -1.86 -29.74
C ASN A 143 -3.25 -2.45 -28.79
N ARG A 144 -2.83 -2.97 -27.64
CA ARG A 144 -3.71 -3.46 -26.59
C ARG A 144 -4.28 -2.31 -25.78
N SER A 145 -5.49 -2.47 -25.27
CA SER A 145 -6.20 -1.41 -24.53
C SER A 145 -6.75 -1.87 -23.18
N GLN A 146 -6.96 -3.17 -22.98
CA GLN A 146 -7.57 -3.70 -21.78
C GLN A 146 -6.54 -3.90 -20.64
N ILE A 147 -6.94 -3.52 -19.44
CA ILE A 147 -6.30 -3.95 -18.19
C ILE A 147 -7.34 -4.76 -17.43
N ILE A 148 -6.92 -5.86 -16.82
CA ILE A 148 -7.77 -6.70 -15.96
C ILE A 148 -7.27 -6.57 -14.52
N ALA A 149 -8.20 -6.33 -13.59
CA ALA A 149 -7.94 -6.28 -12.15
C ALA A 149 -8.95 -7.13 -11.39
N PHE A 150 -8.65 -7.47 -10.14
CA PHE A 150 -9.56 -8.22 -9.29
C PHE A 150 -10.39 -7.31 -8.39
N GLU A 151 -11.66 -7.67 -8.17
CA GLU A 151 -12.56 -6.98 -7.25
C GLU A 151 -12.03 -7.05 -5.82
N GLY A 152 -12.20 -5.96 -5.07
CA GLY A 152 -11.70 -5.82 -3.70
C GLY A 152 -10.21 -5.54 -3.58
N ALA A 153 -9.47 -5.37 -4.69
CA ALA A 153 -8.04 -5.10 -4.66
C ALA A 153 -7.73 -3.64 -4.27
N TYR A 154 -6.59 -3.43 -3.62
CA TYR A 154 -6.01 -2.12 -3.35
C TYR A 154 -4.60 -2.05 -3.92
N HIS A 155 -4.34 -1.06 -4.76
CA HIS A 155 -3.06 -0.89 -5.43
C HIS A 155 -2.41 0.47 -5.18
N GLY A 156 -3.08 1.36 -4.43
CA GLY A 156 -2.63 2.71 -4.09
C GLY A 156 -3.64 3.79 -4.47
N ASP A 157 -3.31 5.04 -4.13
CA ASP A 157 -4.22 6.19 -4.21
C ASP A 157 -3.85 7.20 -5.31
N THR A 158 -2.82 6.95 -6.12
CA THR A 158 -2.61 7.71 -7.36
C THR A 158 -3.65 7.29 -8.41
N PHE A 159 -3.95 8.14 -9.38
CA PHE A 159 -5.04 7.90 -10.34
C PHE A 159 -4.94 6.56 -11.07
N GLY A 160 -3.75 6.16 -11.53
CA GLY A 160 -3.59 4.87 -12.20
C GLY A 160 -3.72 3.69 -11.24
N ALA A 161 -3.13 3.77 -10.04
CA ALA A 161 -3.26 2.74 -9.02
C ALA A 161 -4.71 2.63 -8.53
N MET A 162 -5.40 3.77 -8.31
CA MET A 162 -6.81 3.83 -7.96
C MET A 162 -7.70 3.28 -9.09
N ALA A 163 -7.34 3.51 -10.36
CA ALA A 163 -8.10 2.98 -11.50
C ALA A 163 -8.15 1.46 -11.50
N VAL A 164 -7.07 0.78 -11.13
CA VAL A 164 -6.98 -0.68 -11.07
C VAL A 164 -7.39 -1.26 -9.71
N GLY A 165 -7.53 -0.43 -8.66
CA GLY A 165 -8.06 -0.80 -7.35
C GLY A 165 -9.59 -0.91 -7.33
N GLU A 166 -10.17 -1.37 -6.21
CA GLU A 166 -11.62 -1.44 -6.00
C GLU A 166 -12.29 -0.06 -6.08
N ARG A 167 -13.48 0.00 -6.67
CA ARG A 167 -14.34 1.19 -6.64
C ARG A 167 -15.13 1.21 -5.34
N ASN A 168 -14.94 2.25 -4.55
CA ASN A 168 -15.56 2.40 -3.25
C ASN A 168 -15.77 3.88 -2.90
N ILE A 169 -16.25 4.16 -1.70
CA ILE A 169 -16.52 5.53 -1.21
C ILE A 169 -15.30 6.47 -1.28
N PHE A 170 -14.08 5.94 -1.27
CA PHE A 170 -12.85 6.75 -1.36
C PHE A 170 -12.49 7.08 -2.81
N SER A 171 -12.86 6.24 -3.77
CA SER A 171 -12.61 6.46 -5.20
C SER A 171 -13.76 7.17 -5.92
N GLU A 172 -14.99 7.09 -5.40
CA GLU A 172 -16.21 7.64 -6.01
C GLU A 172 -16.07 9.11 -6.48
N PRO A 173 -15.51 10.04 -5.70
CA PRO A 173 -15.34 11.42 -6.14
C PRO A 173 -14.45 11.59 -7.37
N PHE A 174 -13.65 10.60 -7.70
CA PHE A 174 -12.64 10.62 -8.77
C PHE A 174 -13.02 9.72 -9.95
N ASP A 175 -14.15 9.02 -9.92
CA ASP A 175 -14.53 8.01 -10.92
C ASP A 175 -14.45 8.49 -12.38
N GLN A 176 -14.80 9.73 -12.61
CA GLN A 176 -14.75 10.32 -13.96
C GLN A 176 -13.32 10.57 -14.49
N MET A 177 -12.32 10.56 -13.59
CA MET A 177 -10.90 10.76 -13.92
C MET A 177 -10.15 9.44 -14.09
N LEU A 178 -10.79 8.31 -13.78
CA LEU A 178 -10.16 7.00 -13.79
C LEU A 178 -10.44 6.29 -15.12
N PHE A 179 -9.41 5.67 -15.69
CA PHE A 179 -9.58 4.91 -16.92
C PHE A 179 -10.35 3.59 -16.68
N PRO A 180 -11.02 3.04 -17.72
CA PRO A 180 -11.78 1.81 -17.60
C PRO A 180 -10.87 0.60 -17.39
N VAL A 181 -11.31 -0.32 -16.51
CA VAL A 181 -10.63 -1.58 -16.17
C VAL A 181 -11.67 -2.70 -16.15
N SER A 182 -11.34 -3.83 -16.77
CA SER A 182 -12.16 -5.05 -16.68
C SER A 182 -11.92 -5.74 -15.34
N ARG A 183 -12.99 -6.15 -14.66
CA ARG A 183 -12.88 -6.71 -13.31
C ARG A 183 -13.25 -8.17 -13.29
N VAL A 184 -12.54 -8.91 -12.44
CA VAL A 184 -12.74 -10.34 -12.17
C VAL A 184 -13.01 -10.50 -10.69
N PRO A 185 -14.02 -11.27 -10.28
CA PRO A 185 -14.25 -11.57 -8.87
C PRO A 185 -13.02 -12.16 -8.19
N TRP A 186 -12.86 -11.90 -6.88
CA TRP A 186 -11.82 -12.51 -6.08
C TRP A 186 -12.35 -13.79 -5.40
N PRO A 187 -11.79 -14.97 -5.65
CA PRO A 187 -12.30 -16.22 -5.11
C PRO A 187 -11.79 -16.47 -3.69
N ALA A 188 -12.16 -15.58 -2.75
CA ALA A 188 -11.71 -15.68 -1.38
C ALA A 188 -12.02 -17.05 -0.77
N THR A 189 -11.08 -17.57 0.01
CA THR A 189 -11.21 -18.84 0.75
C THR A 189 -10.88 -18.67 2.23
N TRP A 190 -11.30 -19.61 3.06
CA TRP A 190 -11.07 -19.63 4.51
C TRP A 190 -10.95 -21.05 5.02
N TRP A 191 -10.60 -21.23 6.28
CA TRP A 191 -10.52 -22.54 6.89
C TRP A 191 -11.89 -23.24 6.91
N GLY A 192 -11.94 -24.48 6.37
CA GLY A 192 -13.19 -25.26 6.28
C GLY A 192 -14.09 -24.89 5.09
N ASP A 193 -13.60 -24.14 4.13
CA ASP A 193 -14.30 -23.82 2.90
C ASP A 193 -14.32 -25.03 1.96
N GLU A 194 -15.50 -25.57 1.67
CA GLU A 194 -15.69 -26.75 0.79
C GLU A 194 -15.97 -26.37 -0.66
N ASP A 195 -16.35 -25.11 -0.94
CA ASP A 195 -16.75 -24.63 -2.27
C ASP A 195 -15.63 -23.84 -3.01
N PHE A 196 -14.41 -23.84 -2.51
CA PHE A 196 -13.33 -23.01 -3.07
C PHE A 196 -13.03 -23.37 -4.53
N GLU A 197 -12.99 -24.66 -4.90
CA GLU A 197 -12.69 -25.08 -6.27
C GLU A 197 -13.73 -24.59 -7.28
N LYS A 198 -15.00 -24.64 -6.91
CA LYS A 198 -16.08 -24.12 -7.75
C LYS A 198 -15.91 -22.63 -8.01
N ARG A 199 -15.66 -21.84 -6.94
CA ARG A 199 -15.45 -20.39 -7.07
C ARG A 199 -14.23 -20.06 -7.90
N GLU A 200 -13.11 -20.73 -7.67
CA GLU A 200 -11.88 -20.55 -8.46
C GLU A 200 -12.13 -20.85 -9.95
N ASN A 201 -12.81 -21.94 -10.28
CA ASN A 201 -13.13 -22.31 -11.66
C ASN A 201 -14.05 -21.29 -12.34
N GLU A 202 -15.04 -20.74 -11.65
CA GLU A 202 -15.93 -19.70 -12.16
C GLU A 202 -15.14 -18.42 -12.47
N VAL A 203 -14.21 -18.02 -11.58
CA VAL A 203 -13.34 -16.87 -11.74
C VAL A 203 -12.36 -17.07 -12.89
N LEU A 204 -11.71 -18.24 -12.97
CA LEU A 204 -10.81 -18.59 -14.08
C LEU A 204 -11.53 -18.61 -15.42
N GLY A 205 -12.77 -19.08 -15.46
CA GLY A 205 -13.61 -19.02 -16.66
C GLY A 205 -13.97 -17.58 -17.05
N THR A 206 -14.13 -16.68 -16.09
CA THR A 206 -14.34 -15.25 -16.36
C THR A 206 -13.07 -14.61 -16.90
N LEU A 207 -11.94 -14.91 -16.32
CA LEU A 207 -10.62 -14.46 -16.78
C LEU A 207 -10.35 -14.92 -18.22
N ASP A 208 -10.64 -16.19 -18.57
CA ASP A 208 -10.50 -16.73 -19.91
C ASP A 208 -11.33 -15.96 -20.95
N ARG A 209 -12.56 -15.57 -20.58
CA ARG A 209 -13.40 -14.76 -21.46
C ARG A 209 -12.82 -13.37 -21.71
N LEU A 210 -12.30 -12.73 -20.67
CA LEU A 210 -11.71 -11.40 -20.77
C LEU A 210 -10.39 -11.43 -21.56
N LEU A 211 -9.57 -12.45 -21.38
CA LEU A 211 -8.28 -12.61 -22.09
C LEU A 211 -8.41 -12.82 -23.60
N LYS A 212 -9.63 -13.09 -24.11
CA LYS A 212 -9.89 -13.07 -25.57
C LYS A 212 -9.74 -11.68 -26.19
N THR A 213 -9.85 -10.63 -25.37
CA THR A 213 -9.56 -9.25 -25.78
C THR A 213 -8.07 -8.96 -25.55
N PRO A 214 -7.37 -8.30 -26.50
CA PRO A 214 -5.98 -7.95 -26.34
C PRO A 214 -5.73 -7.16 -25.06
N THR A 215 -5.09 -7.82 -24.07
CA THR A 215 -4.89 -7.35 -22.70
C THR A 215 -3.48 -6.83 -22.51
N ILE A 216 -3.35 -5.64 -21.91
CA ILE A 216 -2.08 -4.99 -21.55
C ILE A 216 -1.44 -5.73 -20.38
N ALA A 217 -2.21 -5.93 -19.32
CA ALA A 217 -1.78 -6.55 -18.08
C ALA A 217 -2.97 -7.10 -17.27
N VAL A 218 -2.67 -8.08 -16.44
CA VAL A 218 -3.51 -8.50 -15.32
C VAL A 218 -2.81 -8.08 -14.04
N ILE A 219 -3.51 -7.41 -13.13
CA ILE A 219 -2.96 -6.97 -11.84
C ILE A 219 -3.76 -7.58 -10.70
N LEU A 220 -3.05 -8.04 -9.65
CA LEU A 220 -3.63 -8.63 -8.46
C LEU A 220 -2.72 -8.45 -7.23
N GLU A 221 -3.27 -8.61 -6.04
CA GLU A 221 -2.51 -8.79 -4.81
C GLU A 221 -2.23 -10.29 -4.63
N PRO A 222 -0.96 -10.73 -4.48
CA PRO A 222 -0.66 -12.16 -4.34
C PRO A 222 -1.09 -12.68 -2.96
N LEU A 223 -1.80 -13.80 -2.93
CA LEU A 223 -2.28 -14.55 -1.75
C LEU A 223 -3.33 -13.84 -0.89
N VAL A 224 -3.18 -12.55 -0.60
CA VAL A 224 -4.05 -11.84 0.34
C VAL A 224 -4.38 -10.45 -0.18
N GLN A 225 -5.65 -10.14 -0.32
CA GLN A 225 -6.10 -8.75 -0.48
C GLN A 225 -6.12 -8.09 0.89
N GLY A 226 -5.09 -7.27 1.20
CA GLY A 226 -4.90 -6.69 2.52
C GLY A 226 -6.00 -5.69 2.87
N ALA A 227 -6.07 -4.57 2.17
CA ALA A 227 -7.06 -3.50 2.40
C ALA A 227 -8.50 -3.96 2.09
N GLY A 228 -8.68 -4.96 1.24
CA GLY A 228 -9.96 -5.59 0.92
C GLY A 228 -10.55 -6.47 2.04
N GLY A 229 -9.94 -6.49 3.23
CA GLY A 229 -10.41 -7.22 4.40
C GLY A 229 -9.69 -8.54 4.66
N MET A 230 -8.41 -8.63 4.32
CA MET A 230 -7.56 -9.82 4.50
C MET A 230 -8.15 -11.07 3.82
N ARG A 231 -8.66 -10.90 2.61
CA ARG A 231 -9.30 -11.96 1.82
C ARG A 231 -8.23 -12.81 1.14
N MET A 232 -8.15 -14.06 1.53
CA MET A 232 -7.10 -14.99 1.09
C MET A 232 -7.54 -15.80 -0.14
N VAL A 233 -6.57 -16.21 -0.96
CA VAL A 233 -6.72 -17.24 -1.99
C VAL A 233 -5.66 -18.30 -1.86
N ARG A 234 -5.87 -19.46 -2.48
CA ARG A 234 -4.87 -20.52 -2.51
C ARG A 234 -3.74 -20.20 -3.50
N PRO A 235 -2.51 -20.65 -3.22
CA PRO A 235 -1.39 -20.52 -4.17
C PRO A 235 -1.69 -21.13 -5.54
N GLU A 236 -2.41 -22.25 -5.57
CA GLU A 236 -2.77 -22.98 -6.80
C GLU A 236 -3.62 -22.12 -7.75
N PHE A 237 -4.52 -21.31 -7.21
CA PHE A 237 -5.29 -20.35 -8.00
C PHE A 237 -4.38 -19.34 -8.70
N LEU A 238 -3.37 -18.82 -8.00
CA LEU A 238 -2.43 -17.84 -8.59
C LEU A 238 -1.59 -18.48 -9.70
N ILE A 239 -1.18 -19.74 -9.53
CA ILE A 239 -0.46 -20.50 -10.56
C ILE A 239 -1.33 -20.65 -11.82
N GLU A 240 -2.62 -20.93 -11.68
CA GLU A 240 -3.53 -21.02 -12.82
C GLU A 240 -3.75 -19.67 -13.51
N VAL A 241 -3.83 -18.58 -12.74
CA VAL A 241 -3.90 -17.21 -13.31
C VAL A 241 -2.63 -16.90 -14.12
N GLU A 242 -1.45 -17.25 -13.60
CA GLU A 242 -0.18 -17.05 -14.29
C GLU A 242 -0.11 -17.84 -15.60
N LYS A 243 -0.45 -19.13 -15.59
CA LYS A 243 -0.49 -19.99 -16.79
C LYS A 243 -1.37 -19.43 -17.90
N LYS A 244 -2.51 -18.86 -17.54
CA LYS A 244 -3.44 -18.25 -18.53
C LYS A 244 -2.93 -16.94 -19.13
N ASN A 245 -2.05 -16.27 -18.42
CA ASN A 245 -1.51 -14.96 -18.80
C ASN A 245 -0.14 -15.05 -19.50
N SER A 246 0.54 -16.19 -19.42
CA SER A 246 1.82 -16.38 -20.08
C SER A 246 1.60 -16.47 -21.61
N PRO A 247 2.30 -15.66 -22.40
CA PRO A 247 2.32 -15.87 -23.84
C PRO A 247 2.94 -17.24 -24.13
N GLY A 248 2.21 -18.09 -24.85
CA GLY A 248 2.70 -19.37 -25.34
C GLY A 248 3.85 -19.20 -26.32
#